data_bba0325a6a1639b210ce41f9713f7a7f
#
_entry.id   bba0325a6a1639b210ce41f9713f7a7f
#
_cell.length_a   1.000
_cell.length_b   1.000
_cell.length_c   1.000
_cell.angle_alpha   90.00
_cell.angle_beta   90.00
_cell.angle_gamma   90.00
#
_symmetry.space_group_name_H-M   'P 1'
#
loop_
_entity.id
_entity.type
_entity.pdbx_description
1 polymer ?
#
loop_
_entity_poly.entity_id
_entity_poly.type
_entity_poly.pdbx_seq_one_letter_code
_entity_poly.pdbx_strand_id
1 'polypeptide(L)'
;ASRYLTVTLTGIIFIFGYNVLSAVMRGMGDSKRPFYFVLIACVTNIFLDLVLVAGLGWGAFGAAVATVFSQALSMILCIIYMVRNGFVFDFRPSSFRIYKHELEMIFKIGTPAAIQNGVTSFSFLIITALVNSIGGVNASAAVGVVGKFNGFAIMPAVAMGSSISTMCAQNVGAGQWDRVKKTCRVGTLAAVVCSYLIFILVRIFPEDILRMFDSSNTEMIRIGVEYISTFSFDYLLVPLCFC
;
A
#
# COMPACT_ATOMS: atom_id res chain seq x y z
N ALA A 1 -5.21 -20.45 9.94
CA ALA A 1 -5.87 -19.16 9.66
C ALA A 1 -6.22 -18.41 10.95
N SER A 2 -6.97 -18.99 11.90
CA SER A 2 -7.43 -18.31 13.13
C SER A 2 -6.29 -17.75 13.97
N ARG A 3 -5.26 -18.54 14.28
CA ARG A 3 -4.09 -18.09 15.08
C ARG A 3 -3.33 -16.93 14.40
N TYR A 4 -3.20 -16.96 13.09
CA TYR A 4 -2.60 -15.86 12.33
C TYR A 4 -3.38 -14.56 12.52
N LEU A 5 -4.70 -14.62 12.31
CA LEU A 5 -5.58 -13.45 12.48
C LEU A 5 -5.56 -12.90 13.89
N THR A 6 -5.58 -13.76 14.91
CA THR A 6 -5.52 -13.32 16.31
C THR A 6 -4.24 -12.54 16.61
N VAL A 7 -3.07 -13.06 16.19
CA VAL A 7 -1.78 -12.37 16.40
C VAL A 7 -1.73 -11.05 15.64
N THR A 8 -2.17 -11.05 14.37
CA THR A 8 -2.16 -9.82 13.56
C THR A 8 -3.12 -8.77 14.12
N LEU A 9 -4.30 -9.17 14.59
CA LEU A 9 -5.26 -8.25 15.21
C LEU A 9 -4.76 -7.69 16.54
N THR A 10 -4.09 -8.47 17.37
CA THR A 10 -3.45 -7.94 18.59
C THR A 10 -2.30 -7.00 18.28
N GLY A 11 -1.58 -7.24 17.17
CA GLY A 11 -0.49 -6.39 16.69
C GLY A 11 -0.91 -5.18 15.89
N ILE A 12 -2.20 -4.99 15.61
CA ILE A 12 -2.71 -3.90 14.75
C ILE A 12 -2.31 -2.51 15.26
N ILE A 13 -2.14 -2.37 16.57
CA ILE A 13 -1.73 -1.13 17.22
C ILE A 13 -0.34 -0.68 16.76
N PHE A 14 0.59 -1.61 16.55
CA PHE A 14 1.95 -1.31 16.07
C PHE A 14 1.92 -0.96 14.58
N ILE A 15 1.14 -1.70 13.79
CA ILE A 15 0.96 -1.46 12.35
C ILE A 15 0.36 -0.07 12.14
N PHE A 16 -0.74 0.22 12.83
CA PHE A 16 -1.42 1.50 12.71
C PHE A 16 -0.56 2.64 13.26
N GLY A 17 0.04 2.46 14.43
CA GLY A 17 0.89 3.46 15.07
C GLY A 17 2.07 3.85 14.19
N TYR A 18 2.79 2.88 13.59
CA TYR A 18 3.86 3.18 12.66
C TYR A 18 3.36 3.96 11.43
N ASN A 19 2.24 3.53 10.82
CA ASN A 19 1.69 4.20 9.65
C ASN A 19 1.32 5.67 9.94
N VAL A 20 0.71 5.94 11.08
CA VAL A 20 0.38 7.30 11.51
C VAL A 20 1.64 8.14 11.72
N LEU A 21 2.62 7.65 12.50
CA LEU A 21 3.87 8.37 12.74
C LEU A 21 4.64 8.64 11.45
N SER A 22 4.70 7.65 10.57
CA SER A 22 5.33 7.77 9.25
C SER A 22 4.62 8.80 8.37
N ALA A 23 3.28 8.86 8.39
CA ALA A 23 2.51 9.85 7.67
C ALA A 23 2.76 11.27 8.21
N VAL A 24 2.81 11.44 9.53
CA VAL A 24 3.17 12.71 10.18
C VAL A 24 4.57 13.18 9.77
N MET A 25 5.57 12.29 9.81
CA MET A 25 6.94 12.63 9.39
C MET A 25 7.00 13.05 7.92
N ARG A 26 6.31 12.32 7.04
CA ARG A 26 6.22 12.72 5.61
C ARG A 26 5.53 14.07 5.43
N GLY A 27 4.45 14.31 6.16
CA GLY A 27 3.75 15.60 6.17
C GLY A 27 4.65 16.77 6.57
N MET A 28 5.61 16.53 7.46
CA MET A 28 6.61 17.50 7.91
C MET A 28 7.83 17.62 6.99
N GLY A 29 7.86 16.89 5.87
CA GLY A 29 8.95 16.95 4.89
C GLY A 29 10.04 15.90 5.07
N ASP A 30 9.98 15.08 6.11
CA ASP A 30 10.94 14.01 6.33
C ASP A 30 10.42 12.68 5.77
N SER A 31 10.71 12.43 4.51
CA SER A 31 10.35 11.18 3.85
C SER A 31 11.46 10.12 3.89
N LYS A 32 12.71 10.53 4.15
CA LYS A 32 13.86 9.62 4.10
C LYS A 32 13.90 8.69 5.31
N ARG A 33 13.66 9.21 6.50
CA ARG A 33 13.78 8.43 7.75
C ARG A 33 12.69 7.38 7.92
N PRO A 34 11.39 7.67 7.64
CA PRO A 34 10.38 6.62 7.60
C PRO A 34 10.72 5.49 6.64
N PHE A 35 11.32 5.80 5.49
CA PHE A 35 11.79 4.78 4.55
C PHE A 35 12.85 3.85 5.18
N TYR A 36 13.84 4.40 5.89
CA TYR A 36 14.84 3.56 6.55
C TYR A 36 14.25 2.69 7.65
N PHE A 37 13.25 3.18 8.40
CA PHE A 37 12.58 2.38 9.43
C PHE A 37 11.80 1.22 8.84
N VAL A 38 11.10 1.44 7.71
CA VAL A 38 10.45 0.35 6.96
C VAL A 38 11.48 -0.63 6.42
N LEU A 39 12.58 -0.16 5.87
CA LEU A 39 13.63 -1.02 5.33
C LEU A 39 14.21 -1.94 6.41
N ILE A 40 14.54 -1.39 7.59
CA ILE A 40 15.00 -2.17 8.74
C ILE A 40 13.95 -3.20 9.16
N ALA A 41 12.66 -2.81 9.22
CA ALA A 41 11.60 -3.73 9.54
C ALA A 41 11.43 -4.83 8.49
N CYS A 42 11.54 -4.51 7.22
CA CYS A 42 11.44 -5.48 6.12
C CYS A 42 12.57 -6.53 6.23
N VAL A 43 13.81 -6.09 6.43
CA VAL A 43 14.96 -7.00 6.62
C VAL A 43 14.77 -7.86 7.86
N THR A 44 14.32 -7.26 8.97
CA THR A 44 14.04 -7.99 10.22
C THR A 44 12.91 -8.99 10.03
N ASN A 45 11.85 -8.63 9.29
CA ASN A 45 10.74 -9.53 8.99
C ASN A 45 11.22 -10.75 8.19
N ILE A 46 11.99 -10.54 7.12
CA ILE A 46 12.55 -11.64 6.31
C ILE A 46 13.41 -12.56 7.18
N PHE A 47 14.26 -11.99 8.01
CA PHE A 47 15.11 -12.78 8.91
C PHE A 47 14.28 -13.59 9.91
N LEU A 48 13.29 -12.97 10.56
CA LEU A 48 12.42 -13.65 11.50
C LEU A 48 11.52 -14.70 10.82
N ASP A 49 11.06 -14.45 9.60
CA ASP A 49 10.32 -15.46 8.82
C ASP A 49 11.17 -16.70 8.56
N LEU A 50 12.43 -16.52 8.17
CA LEU A 50 13.36 -17.65 7.99
C LEU A 50 13.58 -18.42 9.29
N VAL A 51 13.76 -17.73 10.41
CA VAL A 51 14.00 -18.37 11.71
C VAL A 51 12.73 -19.05 12.24
N LEU A 52 11.60 -18.33 12.27
CA LEU A 52 10.37 -18.83 12.92
C LEU A 52 9.60 -19.80 12.03
N VAL A 53 9.56 -19.57 10.71
CA VAL A 53 8.80 -20.42 9.79
C VAL A 53 9.65 -21.58 9.30
N ALA A 54 10.85 -21.33 8.76
CA ALA A 54 11.71 -22.36 8.21
C ALA A 54 12.52 -23.11 9.30
N GLY A 55 13.04 -22.37 10.31
CA GLY A 55 13.86 -22.97 11.38
C GLY A 55 13.04 -23.67 12.45
N LEU A 56 12.06 -22.97 13.03
CA LEU A 56 11.24 -23.50 14.13
C LEU A 56 9.94 -24.19 13.68
N GLY A 57 9.59 -24.12 12.39
CA GLY A 57 8.40 -24.80 11.87
C GLY A 57 7.06 -24.23 12.35
N TRP A 58 7.03 -22.98 12.85
CA TRP A 58 5.80 -22.35 13.37
C TRP A 58 4.78 -21.99 12.30
N GLY A 59 5.11 -22.15 11.02
CA GLY A 59 4.19 -21.92 9.91
C GLY A 59 3.56 -20.54 9.93
N ALA A 60 2.25 -20.46 9.67
CA ALA A 60 1.52 -19.20 9.61
C ALA A 60 1.55 -18.38 10.93
N PHE A 61 1.68 -19.04 12.08
CA PHE A 61 1.81 -18.34 13.36
C PHE A 61 3.15 -17.60 13.45
N GLY A 62 4.24 -18.25 13.04
CA GLY A 62 5.58 -17.64 12.97
C GLY A 62 5.61 -16.41 12.08
N ALA A 63 4.98 -16.48 10.90
CA ALA A 63 4.88 -15.36 9.98
C ALA A 63 4.09 -14.17 10.59
N ALA A 64 3.00 -14.44 11.31
CA ALA A 64 2.26 -13.41 12.00
C ALA A 64 3.10 -12.71 13.09
N VAL A 65 3.83 -13.48 13.89
CA VAL A 65 4.71 -12.96 14.94
C VAL A 65 5.84 -12.12 14.32
N ALA A 66 6.49 -12.62 13.27
CA ALA A 66 7.53 -11.88 12.55
C ALA A 66 7.02 -10.53 12.04
N THR A 67 5.84 -10.50 11.44
CA THR A 67 5.21 -9.28 10.94
C THR A 67 4.93 -8.28 12.07
N VAL A 68 4.27 -8.71 13.14
CA VAL A 68 3.93 -7.84 14.27
C VAL A 68 5.19 -7.30 14.94
N PHE A 69 6.20 -8.15 15.15
CA PHE A 69 7.47 -7.73 15.76
C PHE A 69 8.19 -6.68 14.90
N SER A 70 8.27 -6.90 13.60
CA SER A 70 8.93 -5.97 12.68
C SER A 70 8.23 -4.62 12.60
N GLN A 71 6.90 -4.61 12.65
CA GLN A 71 6.11 -3.38 12.71
C GLN A 71 6.28 -2.66 14.06
N ALA A 72 6.33 -3.40 15.16
CA ALA A 72 6.64 -2.84 16.48
C ALA A 72 8.03 -2.20 16.49
N LEU A 73 9.03 -2.86 15.92
CA LEU A 73 10.39 -2.31 15.78
C LEU A 73 10.39 -1.00 14.99
N SER A 74 9.70 -0.93 13.84
CA SER A 74 9.56 0.31 13.07
C SER A 74 8.93 1.44 13.88
N MET A 75 7.86 1.14 14.62
CA MET A 75 7.17 2.12 15.46
C MET A 75 8.10 2.64 16.57
N ILE A 76 8.82 1.74 17.23
CA ILE A 76 9.77 2.10 18.31
C ILE A 76 10.90 2.97 17.75
N LEU A 77 11.50 2.60 16.63
CA LEU A 77 12.57 3.38 15.98
C LEU A 77 12.06 4.78 15.59
N CYS A 78 10.83 4.87 15.07
CA CYS A 78 10.22 6.14 14.75
C CYS A 78 10.03 7.02 15.99
N ILE A 79 9.50 6.47 17.08
CA ILE A 79 9.31 7.19 18.36
C ILE A 79 10.66 7.65 18.94
N ILE A 80 11.64 6.76 19.02
CA ILE A 80 12.98 7.09 19.54
C ILE A 80 13.58 8.25 18.74
N TYR A 81 13.47 8.18 17.41
CA TYR A 81 13.96 9.24 16.54
C TYR A 81 13.26 10.58 16.81
N MET A 82 11.94 10.57 16.89
CA MET A 82 11.13 11.77 17.12
C MET A 82 11.45 12.41 18.49
N VAL A 83 11.63 11.60 19.53
CA VAL A 83 11.96 12.08 20.87
C VAL A 83 13.38 12.64 20.93
N ARG A 84 14.37 11.99 20.30
CA ARG A 84 15.77 12.41 20.35
C ARG A 84 16.09 13.66 19.54
N ASN A 85 15.39 13.88 18.43
CA ASN A 85 15.70 15.00 17.52
C ASN A 85 14.82 16.25 17.74
N GLY A 86 14.11 16.31 18.89
CA GLY A 86 13.32 17.50 19.24
C GLY A 86 12.22 17.76 18.23
N PHE A 87 11.36 16.79 18.03
CA PHE A 87 10.23 16.93 17.09
C PHE A 87 9.28 18.05 17.53
N VAL A 88 8.46 18.56 16.61
CA VAL A 88 7.60 19.74 16.81
C VAL A 88 6.60 19.59 17.96
N PHE A 89 6.35 18.37 18.41
CA PHE A 89 5.46 18.11 19.55
C PHE A 89 6.12 17.23 20.63
N ASP A 90 5.79 17.51 21.88
CA ASP A 90 6.19 16.73 23.03
C ASP A 90 5.33 15.48 23.17
N PHE A 91 5.95 14.31 23.41
CA PHE A 91 5.26 13.07 23.79
C PHE A 91 4.84 13.06 25.27
N ARG A 92 4.38 14.21 25.80
CA ARG A 92 3.86 14.29 27.16
C ARG A 92 2.41 13.82 27.20
N PRO A 93 1.96 13.17 28.27
CA PRO A 93 0.55 12.77 28.40
C PRO A 93 -0.44 13.94 28.21
N SER A 94 -0.02 15.16 28.59
CA SER A 94 -0.79 16.38 28.37
C SER A 94 -0.97 16.77 26.90
N SER A 95 -0.08 16.31 26.01
CA SER A 95 -0.13 16.59 24.58
C SER A 95 -1.12 15.67 23.84
N PHE A 96 -1.55 14.57 24.47
CA PHE A 96 -2.56 13.66 23.92
C PHE A 96 -4.00 14.14 24.21
N ARG A 97 -4.28 15.41 23.92
CA ARG A 97 -5.63 15.95 24.02
C ARG A 97 -6.33 15.87 22.69
N ILE A 98 -7.59 15.45 22.73
CA ILE A 98 -8.45 15.42 21.54
C ILE A 98 -9.02 16.82 21.36
N TYR A 99 -8.61 17.48 20.27
CA TYR A 99 -9.19 18.75 19.86
C TYR A 99 -10.32 18.49 18.86
N LYS A 100 -11.52 18.96 19.19
CA LYS A 100 -12.73 18.69 18.40
C LYS A 100 -12.58 19.15 16.95
N HIS A 101 -12.00 20.32 16.73
CA HIS A 101 -11.80 20.89 15.39
C HIS A 101 -10.87 20.01 14.52
N GLU A 102 -9.73 19.58 15.07
CA GLU A 102 -8.77 18.71 14.37
C GLU A 102 -9.37 17.34 14.08
N LEU A 103 -10.11 16.79 15.06
CA LEU A 103 -10.80 15.52 14.90
C LEU A 103 -11.85 15.59 13.78
N GLU A 104 -12.63 16.67 13.72
CA GLU A 104 -13.63 16.88 12.69
C GLU A 104 -13.00 16.97 11.29
N MET A 105 -11.85 17.64 11.17
CA MET A 105 -11.08 17.70 9.92
C MET A 105 -10.57 16.33 9.49
N ILE A 106 -10.03 15.53 10.43
CA ILE A 106 -9.58 14.16 10.18
C ILE A 106 -10.73 13.30 9.67
N PHE A 107 -11.89 13.35 10.32
CA PHE A 107 -13.07 12.60 9.89
C PHE A 107 -13.59 13.07 8.53
N LYS A 108 -13.61 14.37 8.28
CA LYS A 108 -14.08 14.94 7.01
C LYS A 108 -13.26 14.45 5.80
N ILE A 109 -11.96 14.23 5.99
CA ILE A 109 -11.05 13.73 4.94
C ILE A 109 -10.97 12.21 4.96
N GLY A 110 -10.84 11.61 6.13
CA GLY A 110 -10.60 10.18 6.28
C GLY A 110 -11.82 9.32 6.00
N THR A 111 -13.03 9.77 6.35
CA THR A 111 -14.24 8.96 6.14
C THR A 111 -14.54 8.70 4.65
N PRO A 112 -14.51 9.70 3.74
CA PRO A 112 -14.68 9.44 2.32
C PRO A 112 -13.62 8.48 1.76
N ALA A 113 -12.36 8.65 2.17
CA ALA A 113 -11.27 7.77 1.73
C ALA A 113 -11.46 6.33 2.25
N ALA A 114 -11.91 6.15 3.50
CA ALA A 114 -12.21 4.84 4.05
C ALA A 114 -13.38 4.16 3.33
N ILE A 115 -14.46 4.90 3.03
CA ILE A 115 -15.61 4.40 2.27
C ILE A 115 -15.16 4.00 0.86
N GLN A 116 -14.38 4.82 0.17
CA GLN A 116 -13.85 4.52 -1.16
C GLN A 116 -13.05 3.21 -1.17
N ASN A 117 -12.12 3.04 -0.22
CA ASN A 117 -11.34 1.81 -0.10
C ASN A 117 -12.22 0.60 0.25
N GLY A 118 -13.22 0.79 1.11
CA GLY A 118 -14.20 -0.25 1.46
C GLY A 118 -15.01 -0.72 0.25
N VAL A 119 -15.56 0.22 -0.53
CA VAL A 119 -16.32 -0.09 -1.75
C VAL A 119 -15.44 -0.81 -2.77
N THR A 120 -14.21 -0.35 -2.98
CA THR A 120 -13.26 -1.00 -3.88
C THR A 120 -12.98 -2.44 -3.45
N SER A 121 -12.68 -2.67 -2.17
CA SER A 121 -12.41 -4.02 -1.63
C SER A 121 -13.64 -4.94 -1.77
N PHE A 122 -14.83 -4.42 -1.50
CA PHE A 122 -16.07 -5.17 -1.64
C PHE A 122 -16.37 -5.51 -3.11
N SER A 123 -16.11 -4.60 -4.03
CA SER A 123 -16.24 -4.85 -5.48
C SER A 123 -15.32 -5.97 -5.94
N PHE A 124 -14.07 -6.00 -5.47
CA PHE A 124 -13.15 -7.12 -5.77
C PHE A 124 -13.65 -8.46 -5.24
N LEU A 125 -14.27 -8.50 -4.05
CA LEU A 125 -14.86 -9.73 -3.52
C LEU A 125 -16.01 -10.22 -4.39
N ILE A 126 -16.90 -9.33 -4.84
CA ILE A 126 -18.01 -9.68 -5.73
C ILE A 126 -17.49 -10.21 -7.07
N ILE A 127 -16.52 -9.51 -7.68
CA ILE A 127 -15.92 -9.94 -8.94
C ILE A 127 -15.29 -11.32 -8.79
N THR A 128 -14.54 -11.56 -7.72
CA THR A 128 -13.91 -12.85 -7.46
C THR A 128 -14.95 -13.95 -7.28
N ALA A 129 -16.04 -13.69 -6.56
CA ALA A 129 -17.13 -14.63 -6.38
C ALA A 129 -17.84 -14.97 -7.71
N LEU A 130 -18.12 -13.97 -8.55
CA LEU A 130 -18.72 -14.15 -9.87
C LEU A 130 -17.82 -14.95 -10.80
N VAL A 131 -16.54 -14.61 -10.86
CA VAL A 131 -15.57 -15.34 -11.70
C VAL A 131 -15.46 -16.79 -11.26
N ASN A 132 -15.45 -17.05 -9.96
CA ASN A 132 -15.40 -18.42 -9.44
C ASN A 132 -16.67 -19.22 -9.80
N SER A 133 -17.83 -18.58 -9.79
CA SER A 133 -19.10 -19.24 -10.10
C SER A 133 -19.30 -19.54 -11.59
N ILE A 134 -18.75 -18.71 -12.48
CA ILE A 134 -18.95 -18.83 -13.94
C ILE A 134 -17.78 -19.56 -14.61
N GLY A 135 -16.56 -19.23 -14.25
CA GLY A 135 -15.33 -19.68 -14.92
C GLY A 135 -14.58 -20.80 -14.22
N GLY A 136 -15.04 -21.25 -13.06
CA GLY A 136 -14.43 -22.33 -12.29
C GLY A 136 -13.03 -22.02 -11.78
N VAL A 137 -12.27 -23.09 -11.47
CA VAL A 137 -10.97 -22.99 -10.79
C VAL A 137 -9.91 -22.27 -11.62
N ASN A 138 -9.86 -22.51 -12.95
CA ASN A 138 -8.85 -21.89 -13.81
C ASN A 138 -9.07 -20.39 -13.97
N ALA A 139 -10.31 -19.94 -14.08
CA ALA A 139 -10.62 -18.51 -14.14
C ALA A 139 -10.32 -17.81 -12.80
N SER A 140 -10.64 -18.45 -11.68
CA SER A 140 -10.29 -17.91 -10.34
C SER A 140 -8.78 -17.83 -10.14
N ALA A 141 -8.02 -18.82 -10.61
CA ALA A 141 -6.56 -18.81 -10.58
C ALA A 141 -6.01 -17.66 -11.44
N ALA A 142 -6.53 -17.49 -12.68
CA ALA A 142 -6.15 -16.41 -13.58
C ALA A 142 -6.36 -15.03 -12.95
N VAL A 143 -7.57 -14.76 -12.41
CA VAL A 143 -7.88 -13.49 -11.72
C VAL A 143 -7.00 -13.29 -10.49
N GLY A 144 -6.69 -14.35 -9.74
CA GLY A 144 -5.78 -14.29 -8.60
C GLY A 144 -4.35 -13.90 -9.00
N VAL A 145 -3.83 -14.46 -10.08
CA VAL A 145 -2.50 -14.14 -10.63
C VAL A 145 -2.47 -12.71 -11.16
N VAL A 146 -3.45 -12.33 -11.98
CA VAL A 146 -3.58 -10.96 -12.51
C VAL A 146 -3.73 -9.96 -11.37
N GLY A 147 -4.49 -10.28 -10.32
CA GLY A 147 -4.65 -9.44 -9.14
C GLY A 147 -3.33 -9.16 -8.41
N LYS A 148 -2.44 -10.17 -8.30
CA LYS A 148 -1.10 -9.98 -7.74
C LYS A 148 -0.25 -9.06 -8.62
N PHE A 149 -0.26 -9.27 -9.93
CA PHE A 149 0.43 -8.39 -10.86
C PHE A 149 -0.10 -6.95 -10.79
N ASN A 150 -1.41 -6.77 -10.76
CA ASN A 150 -2.05 -5.46 -10.62
C ASN A 150 -1.59 -4.71 -9.37
N GLY A 151 -1.39 -5.42 -8.24
CA GLY A 151 -0.84 -4.84 -7.02
C GLY A 151 0.52 -4.18 -7.26
N PHE A 152 1.40 -4.80 -8.06
CA PHE A 152 2.68 -4.20 -8.44
C PHE A 152 2.52 -3.10 -9.49
N ALA A 153 1.66 -3.30 -10.48
CA ALA A 153 1.47 -2.38 -11.59
C ALA A 153 0.89 -1.02 -11.14
N ILE A 154 0.00 -1.01 -10.15
CA ILE A 154 -0.66 0.20 -9.61
C ILE A 154 0.23 0.93 -8.60
N MET A 155 1.20 0.24 -7.98
CA MET A 155 2.04 0.80 -6.90
C MET A 155 2.74 2.12 -7.26
N PRO A 156 3.35 2.31 -8.46
CA PRO A 156 3.95 3.58 -8.83
C PRO A 156 2.95 4.75 -8.86
N ALA A 157 1.74 4.53 -9.36
CA ALA A 157 0.71 5.57 -9.41
C ALA A 157 0.26 5.99 -8.00
N VAL A 158 0.03 5.01 -7.10
CA VAL A 158 -0.31 5.26 -5.70
C VAL A 158 0.82 6.00 -4.97
N ALA A 159 2.07 5.62 -5.19
CA ALA A 159 3.23 6.28 -4.60
C ALA A 159 3.37 7.72 -5.08
N MET A 160 3.17 7.97 -6.38
CA MET A 160 3.16 9.32 -6.94
C MET A 160 2.02 10.16 -6.36
N GLY A 161 0.80 9.64 -6.29
CA GLY A 161 -0.34 10.32 -5.67
C GLY A 161 -0.08 10.72 -4.22
N SER A 162 0.46 9.82 -3.42
CA SER A 162 0.85 10.11 -2.03
C SER A 162 1.92 11.21 -1.94
N SER A 163 2.90 11.18 -2.85
CA SER A 163 3.97 12.20 -2.91
C SER A 163 3.43 13.57 -3.32
N ILE A 164 2.58 13.62 -4.34
CA ILE A 164 1.91 14.84 -4.80
C ILE A 164 1.08 15.44 -3.66
N SER A 165 0.26 14.63 -3.00
CA SER A 165 -0.58 15.05 -1.87
C SER A 165 0.26 15.69 -0.76
N THR A 166 1.36 15.04 -0.36
CA THR A 166 2.26 15.56 0.68
C THR A 166 2.92 16.88 0.27
N MET A 167 3.45 16.96 -0.96
CA MET A 167 4.09 18.19 -1.46
C MET A 167 3.08 19.33 -1.63
N CYS A 168 1.88 19.02 -2.10
CA CYS A 168 0.82 20.03 -2.24
C CYS A 168 0.41 20.58 -0.88
N ALA A 169 0.20 19.71 0.12
CA ALA A 169 -0.15 20.14 1.47
C ALA A 169 0.91 21.09 2.07
N GLN A 170 2.19 20.78 1.90
CA GLN A 170 3.28 21.64 2.36
C GLN A 170 3.31 23.01 1.63
N ASN A 171 3.13 23.01 0.31
CA ASN A 171 3.12 24.24 -0.47
C ASN A 171 1.87 25.10 -0.18
N VAL A 172 0.72 24.47 0.07
CA VAL A 172 -0.51 25.17 0.53
C VAL A 172 -0.27 25.81 1.89
N GLY A 173 0.32 25.08 2.84
CA GLY A 173 0.66 25.63 4.16
C GLY A 173 1.66 26.80 4.11
N ALA A 174 2.52 26.81 3.09
CA ALA A 174 3.47 27.91 2.82
C ALA A 174 2.88 29.05 1.95
N GLY A 175 1.60 28.96 1.53
CA GLY A 175 0.94 29.95 0.66
C GLY A 175 1.46 29.97 -0.79
N GLN A 176 2.19 28.93 -1.22
CA GLN A 176 2.87 28.89 -2.53
C GLN A 176 2.03 28.22 -3.61
N TRP A 177 0.94 28.83 -4.02
CA TRP A 177 -0.05 28.29 -4.96
C TRP A 177 0.51 27.93 -6.34
N ASP A 178 1.49 28.64 -6.85
CA ASP A 178 2.12 28.34 -8.14
C ASP A 178 2.92 27.02 -8.07
N ARG A 179 3.54 26.75 -6.93
CA ARG A 179 4.22 25.46 -6.68
C ARG A 179 3.23 24.33 -6.55
N VAL A 180 2.07 24.53 -5.92
CA VAL A 180 0.98 23.52 -5.88
C VAL A 180 0.59 23.11 -7.29
N LYS A 181 0.25 24.09 -8.16
CA LYS A 181 -0.13 23.82 -9.56
C LYS A 181 0.97 23.08 -10.33
N LYS A 182 2.23 23.49 -10.14
CA LYS A 182 3.37 22.84 -10.79
C LYS A 182 3.57 21.41 -10.28
N THR A 183 3.47 21.18 -8.97
CA THR A 183 3.58 19.84 -8.36
C THR A 183 2.50 18.92 -8.88
N CYS A 184 1.23 19.34 -8.89
CA CYS A 184 0.15 18.56 -9.45
C CYS A 184 0.41 18.20 -10.91
N ARG A 185 0.71 19.20 -11.75
CA ARG A 185 0.92 18.97 -13.20
C ARG A 185 2.08 18.03 -13.48
N VAL A 186 3.25 18.27 -12.89
CA VAL A 186 4.46 17.46 -13.12
C VAL A 186 4.31 16.07 -12.52
N GLY A 187 3.75 15.97 -11.32
CA GLY A 187 3.53 14.70 -10.65
C GLY A 187 2.52 13.83 -11.39
N THR A 188 1.37 14.38 -11.79
CA THR A 188 0.37 13.65 -12.58
C THR A 188 0.95 13.21 -13.93
N LEU A 189 1.70 14.09 -14.63
CA LEU A 189 2.34 13.71 -15.88
C LEU A 189 3.33 12.55 -15.70
N ALA A 190 4.14 12.58 -14.65
CA ALA A 190 5.07 11.50 -14.33
C ALA A 190 4.33 10.19 -14.02
N ALA A 191 3.24 10.25 -13.26
CA ALA A 191 2.39 9.09 -12.96
C ALA A 191 1.77 8.51 -14.23
N VAL A 192 1.25 9.35 -15.13
CA VAL A 192 0.68 8.94 -16.43
C VAL A 192 1.74 8.27 -17.29
N VAL A 193 2.94 8.83 -17.38
CA VAL A 193 4.04 8.22 -18.16
C VAL A 193 4.41 6.84 -17.62
N CYS A 194 4.57 6.70 -16.30
CA CYS A 194 4.86 5.40 -15.69
C CYS A 194 3.74 4.38 -15.96
N SER A 195 2.50 4.78 -15.79
CA SER A 195 1.34 3.91 -16.04
C SER A 195 1.20 3.53 -17.51
N TYR A 196 1.50 4.45 -18.43
CA TYR A 196 1.51 4.18 -19.86
C TYR A 196 2.59 3.18 -20.26
N LEU A 197 3.77 3.27 -19.65
CA LEU A 197 4.83 2.27 -19.86
C LEU A 197 4.40 0.87 -19.38
N ILE A 198 3.73 0.79 -18.22
CA ILE A 198 3.18 -0.47 -17.71
C ILE A 198 2.08 -0.99 -18.65
N PHE A 199 1.20 -0.12 -19.12
CA PHE A 199 0.18 -0.49 -20.11
C PHE A 199 0.81 -1.10 -21.36
N ILE A 200 1.81 -0.46 -21.95
CA ILE A 200 2.52 -0.98 -23.13
C ILE A 200 3.16 -2.34 -22.83
N LEU A 201 3.83 -2.49 -21.69
CA LEU A 201 4.48 -3.73 -21.29
C LEU A 201 3.48 -4.88 -21.20
N VAL A 202 2.33 -4.63 -20.58
CA VAL A 202 1.24 -5.62 -20.45
C VAL A 202 0.63 -5.97 -21.81
N ARG A 203 0.54 -5.00 -22.73
CA ARG A 203 0.00 -5.24 -24.08
C ARG A 203 0.94 -6.04 -24.98
N ILE A 204 2.26 -5.89 -24.79
CA ILE A 204 3.27 -6.58 -25.60
C ILE A 204 3.56 -7.98 -25.04
N PHE A 205 3.63 -8.12 -23.73
CA PHE A 205 4.07 -9.35 -23.05
C PHE A 205 3.05 -9.94 -22.06
N PRO A 206 1.76 -10.04 -22.40
CA PRO A 206 0.75 -10.49 -21.43
C PRO A 206 0.96 -11.95 -21.02
N GLU A 207 1.35 -12.81 -21.95
CA GLU A 207 1.58 -14.23 -21.72
C GLU A 207 2.82 -14.48 -20.86
N ASP A 208 3.92 -13.77 -21.14
CA ASP A 208 5.17 -13.91 -20.38
C ASP A 208 4.98 -13.48 -18.92
N ILE A 209 4.23 -12.42 -18.69
CA ILE A 209 3.87 -11.95 -17.34
C ILE A 209 3.15 -13.05 -16.55
N LEU A 210 2.19 -13.71 -17.16
CA LEU A 210 1.42 -14.78 -16.50
C LEU A 210 2.25 -16.04 -16.28
N ARG A 211 3.10 -16.40 -17.25
CA ARG A 211 4.03 -17.53 -17.15
C ARG A 211 5.05 -17.39 -16.02
N MET A 212 5.39 -16.17 -15.62
CA MET A 212 6.26 -15.93 -14.44
C MET A 212 5.63 -16.44 -13.14
N PHE A 213 4.29 -16.53 -13.06
CA PHE A 213 3.57 -16.98 -11.87
C PHE A 213 3.21 -18.47 -11.92
N ASP A 214 2.78 -18.96 -13.08
CA ASP A 214 2.51 -20.39 -13.31
C ASP A 214 2.68 -20.70 -14.79
N SER A 215 3.71 -21.49 -15.10
CA SER A 215 4.03 -21.92 -16.47
C SER A 215 3.34 -23.22 -16.88
N SER A 216 2.70 -23.93 -15.95
CA SER A 216 2.19 -25.29 -16.17
C SER A 216 0.74 -25.32 -16.65
N ASN A 217 -0.08 -24.30 -16.28
CA ASN A 217 -1.51 -24.27 -16.57
C ASN A 217 -1.83 -23.40 -17.79
N THR A 218 -1.81 -24.00 -18.97
CA THR A 218 -2.08 -23.32 -20.25
C THR A 218 -3.47 -22.69 -20.33
N GLU A 219 -4.48 -23.34 -19.76
CA GLU A 219 -5.85 -22.79 -19.77
C GLU A 219 -5.99 -21.57 -18.86
N MET A 220 -5.36 -21.58 -17.71
CA MET A 220 -5.29 -20.41 -16.83
C MET A 220 -4.58 -19.24 -17.53
N ILE A 221 -3.47 -19.52 -18.23
CA ILE A 221 -2.72 -18.50 -18.98
C ILE A 221 -3.63 -17.89 -20.07
N ARG A 222 -4.34 -18.71 -20.86
CA ARG A 222 -5.24 -18.23 -21.92
C ARG A 222 -6.31 -17.27 -21.38
N ILE A 223 -7.01 -17.68 -20.32
CA ILE A 223 -8.02 -16.85 -19.66
C ILE A 223 -7.38 -15.57 -19.07
N GLY A 224 -6.24 -15.72 -18.46
CA GLY A 224 -5.48 -14.62 -17.84
C GLY A 224 -5.03 -13.56 -18.86
N VAL A 225 -4.62 -13.96 -20.08
CA VAL A 225 -4.23 -13.05 -21.16
C VAL A 225 -5.43 -12.21 -21.61
N GLU A 226 -6.59 -12.81 -21.79
CA GLU A 226 -7.82 -12.09 -22.14
C GLU A 226 -8.21 -11.10 -21.02
N TYR A 227 -8.14 -11.54 -19.78
CA TYR A 227 -8.48 -10.72 -18.61
C TYR A 227 -7.50 -9.56 -18.41
N ILE A 228 -6.18 -9.81 -18.39
CA ILE A 228 -5.17 -8.76 -18.16
C ILE A 228 -5.15 -7.75 -19.32
N SER A 229 -5.37 -8.21 -20.56
CA SER A 229 -5.44 -7.35 -21.72
C SER A 229 -6.62 -6.37 -21.64
N THR A 230 -7.77 -6.85 -21.19
CA THR A 230 -8.95 -6.01 -20.95
C THR A 230 -8.73 -5.08 -19.76
N PHE A 231 -8.22 -5.62 -18.64
CA PHE A 231 -7.96 -4.85 -17.44
C PHE A 231 -6.88 -3.78 -17.63
N SER A 232 -5.96 -3.97 -18.57
CA SER A 232 -4.86 -3.03 -18.82
C SER A 232 -5.29 -1.59 -19.09
N PHE A 233 -6.49 -1.38 -19.62
CA PHE A 233 -7.04 -0.03 -19.82
C PHE A 233 -7.24 0.74 -18.52
N ASP A 234 -7.44 0.03 -17.41
CA ASP A 234 -7.53 0.65 -16.08
C ASP A 234 -6.24 1.40 -15.71
N TYR A 235 -5.06 0.90 -16.13
CA TYR A 235 -3.79 1.57 -15.87
C TYR A 235 -3.68 2.97 -16.46
N LEU A 236 -4.45 3.28 -17.51
CA LEU A 236 -4.50 4.62 -18.09
C LEU A 236 -5.33 5.60 -17.24
N LEU A 237 -6.31 5.07 -16.50
CA LEU A 237 -7.23 5.85 -15.69
C LEU A 237 -6.75 6.01 -14.24
N VAL A 238 -6.07 5.00 -13.71
CA VAL A 238 -5.57 4.95 -12.32
C VAL A 238 -4.77 6.20 -11.94
N PRO A 239 -3.78 6.69 -12.72
CA PRO A 239 -3.02 7.88 -12.34
C PRO A 239 -3.88 9.14 -12.24
N LEU A 240 -4.96 9.23 -13.02
CA LEU A 240 -5.89 10.35 -12.94
C LEU A 240 -6.77 10.31 -11.69
N CYS A 241 -7.02 9.12 -11.16
CA CYS A 241 -7.80 8.94 -9.93
C CYS A 241 -6.97 9.16 -8.66
N PHE A 242 -5.68 8.84 -8.69
CA PHE A 242 -4.80 8.93 -7.51
C PHE A 242 -4.01 10.24 -7.43
N CYS A 243 -3.86 10.99 -8.51
CA CYS A 243 -3.12 12.25 -8.59
C CYS A 243 -4.01 13.45 -8.79
#